data_ee2f6168859a222434198a99c8305a73
#
_entry.id   ee2f6168859a222434198a99c8305a73
#
_cell.length_a   1.000
_cell.length_b   1.000
_cell.length_c   1.000
_cell.angle_alpha   90.00
_cell.angle_beta   90.00
_cell.angle_gamma   90.00
#
_symmetry.space_group_name_H-M   'P 1'
#
loop_
_entity.id
_entity.type
_entity.pdbx_description
1 polymer ?
#
loop_
_entity_poly.entity_id
_entity_poly.type
_entity_poly.pdbx_seq_one_letter_code
_entity_poly.pdbx_strand_id
1 'polypeptide(L)'
;MFVLYPESQQAAIDYCKQNLPCAWALHDKDVYSQAAFDAYVKKHDGTLPDWMPGDLKKPHIHFVCSFPNARYFSGIAKEIGVEVNVIRKVNNLYKAYVYLWHLLDPDKYQYSKDIVGTHEFEEPSEHAGMSQMEDDQVQILLDMPTFDTFNELCRWAYEQGCWATFKNNYAMWRDQFLERQRLRDMAQSAD
;
A
#
# COMPACT_ATOMS: atom_id res chain seq x y z
N MET A 1 -1.50 10.16 -1.78
CA MET A 1 -1.77 10.32 -0.34
C MET A 1 -1.04 11.54 0.20
N PHE A 2 -1.65 12.31 1.09
CA PHE A 2 -1.04 13.46 1.76
C PHE A 2 -1.73 13.73 3.11
N VAL A 3 -1.12 14.61 3.90
CA VAL A 3 -1.60 14.99 5.23
C VAL A 3 -1.80 16.50 5.27
N LEU A 4 -2.93 16.95 5.82
CA LEU A 4 -3.23 18.36 6.06
C LEU A 4 -3.59 18.59 7.53
N TYR A 5 -3.26 19.77 8.03
CA TYR A 5 -3.49 20.16 9.41
C TYR A 5 -4.66 21.16 9.50
N PRO A 6 -5.76 20.82 10.20
CA PRO A 6 -6.92 21.71 10.32
C PRO A 6 -6.57 23.09 10.87
N GLU A 7 -5.59 23.17 11.77
CA GLU A 7 -5.12 24.43 12.37
C GLU A 7 -4.65 25.48 11.36
N SER A 8 -4.07 25.04 10.22
CA SER A 8 -3.42 25.96 9.27
C SER A 8 -3.85 25.78 7.81
N GLN A 9 -4.58 24.73 7.47
CA GLN A 9 -4.86 24.33 6.09
C GLN A 9 -6.35 24.04 5.83
N GLN A 10 -7.25 24.67 6.59
CA GLN A 10 -8.69 24.39 6.52
C GLN A 10 -9.26 24.58 5.10
N ALA A 11 -8.85 25.63 4.38
CA ALA A 11 -9.32 25.88 3.02
C ALA A 11 -8.92 24.77 2.05
N ALA A 12 -7.71 24.22 2.17
CA ALA A 12 -7.24 23.08 1.39
C ALA A 12 -8.03 21.80 1.72
N ILE A 13 -8.32 21.59 3.01
CA ILE A 13 -9.13 20.47 3.49
C ILE A 13 -10.55 20.52 2.89
N ASP A 14 -11.20 21.66 2.95
CA ASP A 14 -12.56 21.85 2.43
C ASP A 14 -12.58 21.66 0.91
N TYR A 15 -11.57 22.20 0.22
CA TYR A 15 -11.41 21.99 -1.22
C TYR A 15 -11.29 20.49 -1.58
N CYS A 16 -10.39 19.75 -0.89
CA CYS A 16 -10.19 18.34 -1.13
C CYS A 16 -11.48 17.54 -0.94
N LYS A 17 -12.21 17.79 0.17
CA LYS A 17 -13.45 17.09 0.50
C LYS A 17 -14.59 17.32 -0.50
N GLN A 18 -14.55 18.43 -1.25
CA GLN A 18 -15.61 18.83 -2.17
C GLN A 18 -15.29 18.58 -3.64
N ASN A 19 -13.99 18.50 -4.00
CA ASN A 19 -13.57 18.59 -5.40
C ASN A 19 -12.65 17.46 -5.85
N LEU A 20 -12.08 16.68 -4.93
CA LEU A 20 -11.17 15.58 -5.31
C LEU A 20 -11.80 14.21 -5.05
N PRO A 21 -11.60 13.23 -5.96
CA PRO A 21 -11.99 11.85 -5.68
C PRO A 21 -11.07 11.29 -4.60
N CYS A 22 -11.52 11.36 -3.34
CA CYS A 22 -10.69 11.02 -2.18
C CYS A 22 -11.49 10.38 -1.04
N ALA A 23 -10.75 9.64 -0.21
CA ALA A 23 -11.14 9.25 1.13
C ALA A 23 -10.27 9.97 2.15
N TRP A 24 -10.80 10.27 3.33
CA TRP A 24 -10.06 10.96 4.39
C TRP A 24 -10.48 10.50 5.79
N ALA A 25 -9.56 10.67 6.75
CA ALA A 25 -9.86 10.49 8.16
C ALA A 25 -9.07 11.48 9.02
N LEU A 26 -9.69 11.96 10.10
CA LEU A 26 -9.01 12.76 11.12
C LEU A 26 -8.30 11.84 12.10
N HIS A 27 -7.01 12.06 12.30
CA HIS A 27 -6.20 11.42 13.31
C HIS A 27 -5.88 12.45 14.43
N ASP A 28 -6.53 12.30 15.55
CA ASP A 28 -6.40 13.16 16.74
C ASP A 28 -5.86 12.42 17.97
N LYS A 29 -5.59 11.11 17.82
CA LYS A 29 -5.08 10.25 18.90
C LYS A 29 -3.74 9.59 18.56
N ASP A 30 -3.11 10.00 17.47
CA ASP A 30 -1.79 9.53 17.09
C ASP A 30 -0.73 10.04 18.07
N VAL A 31 0.20 9.17 18.42
CA VAL A 31 1.35 9.51 19.26
C VAL A 31 2.66 9.46 18.49
N TYR A 32 3.66 10.16 18.96
CA TYR A 32 5.03 10.03 18.45
C TYR A 32 5.63 8.70 18.92
N SER A 33 6.21 7.95 17.97
CA SER A 33 6.92 6.71 18.28
C SER A 33 8.38 6.96 18.63
N GLN A 34 9.02 6.00 19.33
CA GLN A 34 10.47 6.03 19.57
C GLN A 34 11.26 6.10 18.26
N ALA A 35 10.85 5.34 17.25
CA ALA A 35 11.50 5.37 15.93
C ALA A 35 11.45 6.76 15.26
N ALA A 36 10.32 7.49 15.41
CA ALA A 36 10.20 8.85 14.91
C ALA A 36 11.13 9.82 15.65
N PHE A 37 11.28 9.66 16.97
CA PHE A 37 12.18 10.43 17.80
C PHE A 37 13.65 10.21 17.37
N ASP A 38 14.07 8.96 17.26
CA ASP A 38 15.42 8.59 16.86
C ASP A 38 15.77 9.12 15.46
N ALA A 39 14.80 9.01 14.53
CA ALA A 39 14.94 9.54 13.18
C ALA A 39 15.07 11.07 13.15
N TYR A 40 14.34 11.78 14.01
CA TYR A 40 14.45 13.23 14.15
C TYR A 40 15.83 13.63 14.67
N VAL A 41 16.27 13.04 15.78
CA VAL A 41 17.57 13.32 16.40
C VAL A 41 18.73 13.06 15.42
N LYS A 42 18.66 11.94 14.69
CA LYS A 42 19.64 11.61 13.66
C LYS A 42 19.66 12.64 12.52
N LYS A 43 18.51 13.11 12.06
CA LYS A 43 18.39 14.08 10.96
C LYS A 43 18.88 15.47 11.35
N HIS A 44 18.78 15.82 12.64
CA HIS A 44 19.11 17.14 13.16
C HIS A 44 20.37 17.15 14.03
N ASP A 45 21.36 16.28 13.70
CA ASP A 45 22.68 16.22 14.30
C ASP A 45 22.68 16.19 15.84
N GLY A 46 21.75 15.41 16.42
CA GLY A 46 21.63 15.25 17.87
C GLY A 46 20.71 16.28 18.55
N THR A 47 20.16 17.23 17.82
CA THR A 47 19.17 18.18 18.37
C THR A 47 17.89 17.44 18.73
N LEU A 48 17.42 17.62 19.97
CA LEU A 48 16.18 17.02 20.45
C LEU A 48 14.95 17.81 19.94
N PRO A 49 13.85 17.11 19.60
CA PRO A 49 12.58 17.79 19.32
C PRO A 49 11.95 18.34 20.60
N ASP A 50 10.91 19.15 20.46
CA ASP A 50 10.07 19.68 21.55
C ASP A 50 8.96 18.71 21.98
N TRP A 51 9.02 17.48 21.53
CA TRP A 51 8.11 16.39 21.87
C TRP A 51 8.87 15.11 22.23
N MET A 52 8.24 14.21 22.97
CA MET A 52 8.78 12.92 23.41
C MET A 52 7.96 11.74 22.82
N PRO A 53 8.54 10.54 22.76
CA PRO A 53 7.77 9.34 22.45
C PRO A 53 6.59 9.17 23.42
N GLY A 54 5.39 8.95 22.87
CA GLY A 54 4.13 8.88 23.63
C GLY A 54 3.34 10.19 23.68
N ASP A 55 3.94 11.33 23.33
CA ASP A 55 3.20 12.59 23.22
C ASP A 55 2.23 12.55 22.04
N LEU A 56 1.07 13.18 22.20
CA LEU A 56 0.08 13.31 21.13
C LEU A 56 0.62 14.18 20.00
N LYS A 57 0.42 13.71 18.79
CA LYS A 57 0.64 14.52 17.59
C LYS A 57 -0.45 15.57 17.43
N LYS A 58 -0.14 16.65 16.73
CA LYS A 58 -1.16 17.60 16.30
C LYS A 58 -2.23 16.87 15.51
N PRO A 59 -3.53 17.18 15.74
CA PRO A 59 -4.61 16.64 14.92
C PRO A 59 -4.34 16.91 13.44
N HIS A 60 -4.47 15.88 12.59
CA HIS A 60 -4.19 15.95 11.17
C HIS A 60 -5.13 15.05 10.39
N ILE A 61 -5.38 15.40 9.13
CA ILE A 61 -6.25 14.64 8.25
C ILE A 61 -5.39 13.97 7.19
N HIS A 62 -5.51 12.65 7.09
CA HIS A 62 -4.96 11.88 5.99
C HIS A 62 -5.96 11.88 4.82
N PHE A 63 -5.44 12.15 3.61
CA PHE A 63 -6.19 12.04 2.36
C PHE A 63 -5.57 10.96 1.47
N VAL A 64 -6.41 10.09 0.93
CA VAL A 64 -6.07 9.12 -0.10
C VAL A 64 -6.90 9.45 -1.33
N CYS A 65 -6.24 9.82 -2.44
CA CYS A 65 -6.93 10.15 -3.69
C CYS A 65 -6.65 9.09 -4.74
N SER A 66 -7.68 8.77 -5.54
CA SER A 66 -7.60 7.92 -6.71
C SER A 66 -8.15 8.67 -7.91
N PHE A 67 -7.34 8.83 -8.95
CA PHE A 67 -7.74 9.52 -10.17
C PHE A 67 -7.84 8.53 -11.34
N PRO A 68 -8.84 8.64 -12.20
CA PRO A 68 -9.00 7.74 -13.36
C PRO A 68 -7.84 7.90 -14.37
N ASN A 69 -7.18 9.05 -14.37
CA ASN A 69 -6.04 9.34 -15.24
C ASN A 69 -4.83 9.78 -14.40
N ALA A 70 -3.63 9.49 -14.89
CA ALA A 70 -2.40 9.95 -14.24
C ALA A 70 -2.35 11.49 -14.15
N ARG A 71 -2.01 12.01 -12.97
CA ARG A 71 -1.85 13.44 -12.70
C ARG A 71 -0.47 13.72 -12.12
N TYR A 72 0.12 14.85 -12.51
CA TYR A 72 1.38 15.30 -11.90
C TYR A 72 1.14 15.81 -10.48
N PHE A 73 2.02 15.46 -9.56
CA PHE A 73 1.95 15.92 -8.16
C PHE A 73 2.00 17.45 -8.05
N SER A 74 2.81 18.11 -8.90
CA SER A 74 2.86 19.58 -8.97
C SER A 74 1.52 20.22 -9.36
N GLY A 75 0.76 19.57 -10.25
CA GLY A 75 -0.59 20.00 -10.62
C GLY A 75 -1.57 19.89 -9.45
N ILE A 76 -1.56 18.75 -8.77
CA ILE A 76 -2.41 18.51 -7.59
C ILE A 76 -2.02 19.48 -6.46
N ALA A 77 -0.72 19.64 -6.18
CA ALA A 77 -0.23 20.53 -5.13
C ALA A 77 -0.66 21.99 -5.36
N LYS A 78 -0.55 22.47 -6.61
CA LYS A 78 -1.01 23.80 -7.00
C LYS A 78 -2.52 23.97 -6.82
N GLU A 79 -3.30 22.96 -7.19
CA GLU A 79 -4.75 22.97 -7.12
C GLU A 79 -5.25 23.06 -5.67
N ILE A 80 -4.63 22.33 -4.75
CA ILE A 80 -5.00 22.32 -3.32
C ILE A 80 -4.25 23.37 -2.48
N GLY A 81 -3.31 24.12 -3.08
CA GLY A 81 -2.59 25.18 -2.39
C GLY A 81 -1.55 24.70 -1.38
N VAL A 82 -0.84 23.58 -1.67
CA VAL A 82 0.20 23.03 -0.79
C VAL A 82 1.53 22.84 -1.53
N GLU A 83 2.59 22.61 -0.77
CA GLU A 83 3.90 22.23 -1.33
C GLU A 83 3.88 20.82 -1.91
N VAL A 84 4.55 20.61 -3.05
CA VAL A 84 4.56 19.33 -3.77
C VAL A 84 5.14 18.18 -2.94
N ASN A 85 6.06 18.44 -2.02
CA ASN A 85 6.69 17.47 -1.13
C ASN A 85 5.74 16.87 -0.09
N VAL A 86 4.58 17.47 0.11
CA VAL A 86 3.50 16.96 0.98
C VAL A 86 2.81 15.75 0.34
N ILE A 87 2.81 15.69 -1.00
CA ILE A 87 2.10 14.64 -1.75
C ILE A 87 3.02 13.45 -1.98
N ARG A 88 2.53 12.26 -1.66
CA ARG A 88 3.25 11.00 -1.83
C ARG A 88 2.52 10.06 -2.77
N LYS A 89 3.28 9.36 -3.63
CA LYS A 89 2.75 8.26 -4.42
C LYS A 89 2.29 7.14 -3.51
N VAL A 90 1.15 6.57 -3.84
CA VAL A 90 0.63 5.34 -3.23
C VAL A 90 0.94 4.18 -4.18
N ASN A 91 1.61 3.16 -3.68
CA ASN A 91 1.91 1.96 -4.47
C ASN A 91 0.79 0.91 -4.35
N ASN A 92 0.07 0.91 -3.23
CA ASN A 92 -1.05 0.02 -2.97
C ASN A 92 -2.21 0.85 -2.42
N LEU A 93 -3.27 0.99 -3.20
CA LEU A 93 -4.41 1.83 -2.86
C LEU A 93 -5.18 1.27 -1.65
N TYR A 94 -5.36 -0.06 -1.57
CA TYR A 94 -6.03 -0.70 -0.44
C TYR A 94 -5.28 -0.44 0.87
N LYS A 95 -3.96 -0.68 0.90
CA LYS A 95 -3.14 -0.42 2.10
C LYS A 95 -3.20 1.05 2.54
N ALA A 96 -3.19 1.99 1.60
CA ALA A 96 -3.34 3.41 1.91
C ALA A 96 -4.75 3.74 2.43
N TYR A 97 -5.78 3.12 1.89
CA TYR A 97 -7.15 3.32 2.32
C TYR A 97 -7.37 2.79 3.74
N VAL A 98 -6.98 1.54 4.03
CA VAL A 98 -7.14 0.95 5.37
C VAL A 98 -6.24 1.59 6.43
N TYR A 99 -5.18 2.29 6.01
CA TYR A 99 -4.37 3.12 6.90
C TYR A 99 -5.16 4.27 7.50
N LEU A 100 -6.25 4.71 6.89
CA LEU A 100 -7.11 5.78 7.41
C LEU A 100 -7.72 5.45 8.79
N TRP A 101 -7.79 4.18 9.17
CA TRP A 101 -8.18 3.76 10.52
C TRP A 101 -7.17 2.81 11.18
N HIS A 102 -5.95 2.73 10.62
CA HIS A 102 -4.80 1.94 11.10
C HIS A 102 -5.02 0.42 11.15
N LEU A 103 -5.91 -0.13 10.32
CA LEU A 103 -6.25 -1.56 10.32
C LEU A 103 -5.03 -2.49 10.28
N LEU A 104 -3.97 -2.13 9.54
CA LEU A 104 -2.75 -2.92 9.37
C LEU A 104 -1.59 -2.46 10.28
N ASP A 105 -1.83 -1.52 11.18
CA ASP A 105 -0.82 -0.95 12.09
C ASP A 105 -1.25 -1.16 13.56
N PRO A 106 -1.16 -2.38 14.10
CA PRO A 106 -1.69 -2.72 15.44
C PRO A 106 -1.04 -1.93 16.58
N ASP A 107 0.16 -1.41 16.38
CA ASP A 107 0.89 -0.59 17.38
C ASP A 107 0.38 0.85 17.46
N LYS A 108 -0.51 1.25 16.57
CA LYS A 108 -1.14 2.58 16.57
C LYS A 108 -2.52 2.55 17.19
N TYR A 109 -3.03 3.74 17.56
CA TYR A 109 -4.41 3.86 17.96
C TYR A 109 -5.33 3.36 16.84
N GLN A 110 -6.23 2.42 17.16
CA GLN A 110 -7.17 1.84 16.21
C GLN A 110 -8.43 2.70 16.14
N TYR A 111 -8.61 3.42 15.04
CA TYR A 111 -9.84 4.18 14.81
C TYR A 111 -10.95 3.26 14.27
N SER A 112 -12.23 3.66 14.44
CA SER A 112 -13.33 3.01 13.75
C SER A 112 -13.32 3.38 12.26
N LYS A 113 -13.70 2.46 11.38
CA LYS A 113 -13.90 2.76 9.95
C LYS A 113 -14.93 3.89 9.74
N ASP A 114 -15.85 4.09 10.66
CA ASP A 114 -16.92 5.10 10.57
C ASP A 114 -16.40 6.55 10.55
N ILE A 115 -15.13 6.79 10.93
CA ILE A 115 -14.51 8.12 10.81
C ILE A 115 -14.11 8.48 9.37
N VAL A 116 -14.13 7.51 8.45
CA VAL A 116 -13.70 7.71 7.07
C VAL A 116 -14.80 8.41 6.27
N GLY A 117 -14.51 9.62 5.83
CA GLY A 117 -15.33 10.32 4.84
C GLY A 117 -14.83 10.03 3.43
N THR A 118 -15.74 10.13 2.44
CA THR A 118 -15.42 9.93 1.03
C THR A 118 -16.12 10.96 0.15
N HIS A 119 -15.48 11.30 -0.97
CA HIS A 119 -16.07 12.08 -2.07
C HIS A 119 -15.63 11.49 -3.40
N GLU A 120 -16.57 11.05 -4.22
CA GLU A 120 -16.30 10.40 -5.53
C GLU A 120 -15.17 9.33 -5.48
N PHE A 121 -15.06 8.63 -4.34
CA PHE A 121 -14.01 7.65 -4.08
C PHE A 121 -14.62 6.25 -3.99
N GLU A 122 -14.16 5.38 -4.87
CA GLU A 122 -14.53 3.97 -4.83
C GLU A 122 -13.63 3.22 -3.83
N GLU A 123 -14.23 2.55 -2.86
CA GLU A 123 -13.50 1.76 -1.87
C GLU A 123 -12.71 0.64 -2.56
N PRO A 124 -11.38 0.62 -2.41
CA PRO A 124 -10.60 -0.46 -3.00
C PRO A 124 -10.84 -1.77 -2.25
N SER A 125 -11.02 -2.86 -2.98
CA SER A 125 -11.03 -4.20 -2.38
C SER A 125 -9.64 -4.59 -1.88
N GLU A 126 -9.56 -5.57 -0.97
CA GLU A 126 -8.30 -6.11 -0.47
C GLU A 126 -7.37 -6.57 -1.61
N HIS A 127 -7.96 -7.07 -2.68
CA HIS A 127 -7.25 -7.51 -3.88
C HIS A 127 -6.90 -6.38 -4.85
N ALA A 128 -7.55 -5.21 -4.77
CA ALA A 128 -7.30 -4.06 -5.65
C ALA A 128 -5.92 -3.41 -5.50
N GLY A 129 -5.10 -3.91 -4.61
CA GLY A 129 -3.74 -3.41 -4.42
C GLY A 129 -2.65 -4.42 -4.71
N MET A 130 -3.04 -5.66 -5.00
CA MET A 130 -2.11 -6.59 -5.61
C MET A 130 -1.94 -6.14 -7.06
N SER A 131 -0.70 -5.92 -7.51
CA SER A 131 -0.47 -5.71 -8.93
C SER A 131 -0.93 -6.96 -9.66
N GLN A 132 -1.40 -6.85 -10.90
CA GLN A 132 -1.71 -8.02 -11.73
C GLN A 132 -0.58 -9.04 -11.67
N MET A 133 0.66 -8.56 -11.54
CA MET A 133 1.84 -9.38 -11.40
C MET A 133 1.89 -10.17 -10.09
N GLU A 134 1.41 -9.60 -8.95
CA GLU A 134 1.35 -10.32 -7.66
C GLU A 134 0.23 -11.35 -7.66
N ASP A 135 -0.94 -11.03 -8.22
CA ASP A 135 -2.04 -11.98 -8.42
C ASP A 135 -1.61 -13.15 -9.31
N ASP A 136 -0.95 -12.85 -10.44
CA ASP A 136 -0.41 -13.85 -11.36
C ASP A 136 0.62 -14.76 -10.65
N GLN A 137 1.50 -14.19 -9.81
CA GLN A 137 2.49 -14.96 -9.05
C GLN A 137 1.83 -15.93 -8.06
N VAL A 138 0.83 -15.46 -7.31
CA VAL A 138 0.08 -16.32 -6.39
C VAL A 138 -0.63 -17.43 -7.15
N GLN A 139 -1.28 -17.12 -8.27
CA GLN A 139 -1.98 -18.12 -9.09
C GLN A 139 -1.02 -19.16 -9.65
N ILE A 140 0.15 -18.75 -10.16
CA ILE A 140 1.20 -19.65 -10.65
C ILE A 140 1.67 -20.60 -9.52
N LEU A 141 1.85 -20.08 -8.30
CA LEU A 141 2.27 -20.89 -7.14
C LEU A 141 1.22 -21.91 -6.71
N LEU A 142 -0.06 -21.54 -6.76
CA LEU A 142 -1.17 -22.42 -6.38
C LEU A 142 -1.36 -23.56 -7.39
N ASP A 143 -1.26 -23.26 -8.68
CA ASP A 143 -1.52 -24.23 -9.74
C ASP A 143 -0.27 -25.06 -10.13
N MET A 144 0.93 -24.60 -9.78
CA MET A 144 2.19 -25.29 -10.08
C MET A 144 2.18 -26.79 -9.69
N PRO A 145 1.62 -27.22 -8.54
CA PRO A 145 1.60 -28.62 -8.16
C PRO A 145 0.73 -29.52 -9.05
N THR A 146 -0.14 -28.96 -9.87
CA THR A 146 -1.07 -29.72 -10.74
C THR A 146 -0.42 -30.19 -12.05
N PHE A 147 0.77 -29.67 -12.37
CA PHE A 147 1.46 -29.98 -13.62
C PHE A 147 2.54 -31.04 -13.45
N ASP A 148 2.64 -31.94 -14.40
CA ASP A 148 3.66 -32.98 -14.43
C ASP A 148 4.95 -32.50 -15.09
N THR A 149 4.86 -31.55 -15.99
CA THR A 149 6.01 -30.99 -16.70
C THR A 149 6.03 -29.46 -16.62
N PHE A 150 7.24 -28.89 -16.63
CA PHE A 150 7.42 -27.45 -16.69
C PHE A 150 6.85 -26.81 -17.98
N ASN A 151 6.83 -27.57 -19.08
CA ASN A 151 6.23 -27.11 -20.33
C ASN A 151 4.70 -26.96 -20.24
N GLU A 152 4.04 -27.81 -19.48
CA GLU A 152 2.60 -27.67 -19.21
C GLU A 152 2.31 -26.43 -18.38
N LEU A 153 3.10 -26.16 -17.35
CA LEU A 153 3.01 -24.92 -16.59
C LEU A 153 3.24 -23.67 -17.46
N CYS A 154 4.23 -23.72 -18.37
CA CYS A 154 4.47 -22.63 -19.33
C CYS A 154 3.26 -22.39 -20.25
N ARG A 155 2.66 -23.44 -20.78
CA ARG A 155 1.47 -23.37 -21.64
C ARG A 155 0.29 -22.79 -20.89
N TRP A 156 0.04 -23.32 -19.70
CA TRP A 156 -1.01 -22.82 -18.82
C TRP A 156 -0.84 -21.32 -18.51
N ALA A 157 0.37 -20.86 -18.13
CA ALA A 157 0.64 -19.45 -17.86
C ALA A 157 0.35 -18.54 -19.07
N TYR A 158 0.60 -19.05 -20.28
CA TYR A 158 0.25 -18.35 -21.52
C TYR A 158 -1.28 -18.28 -21.71
N GLU A 159 -1.99 -19.38 -21.54
CA GLU A 159 -3.45 -19.50 -21.69
C GLU A 159 -4.23 -18.67 -20.66
N GLN A 160 -3.70 -18.55 -19.43
CA GLN A 160 -4.29 -17.73 -18.36
C GLN A 160 -3.92 -16.24 -18.45
N GLY A 161 -3.11 -15.82 -19.43
CA GLY A 161 -2.68 -14.43 -19.56
C GLY A 161 -1.57 -14.01 -18.62
N CYS A 162 -1.03 -14.92 -17.77
CA CYS A 162 0.05 -14.66 -16.81
C CYS A 162 1.45 -14.66 -17.46
N TRP A 163 1.54 -14.81 -18.77
CA TRP A 163 2.82 -15.04 -19.47
C TRP A 163 3.86 -13.95 -19.25
N ALA A 164 3.45 -12.68 -19.16
CA ALA A 164 4.39 -11.57 -18.93
C ALA A 164 5.09 -11.71 -17.56
N THR A 165 4.32 -11.99 -16.51
CA THR A 165 4.81 -12.23 -15.14
C THR A 165 5.68 -13.48 -15.10
N PHE A 166 5.23 -14.56 -15.73
CA PHE A 166 5.95 -15.83 -15.80
C PHE A 166 7.30 -15.68 -16.51
N LYS A 167 7.32 -15.05 -17.68
CA LYS A 167 8.52 -14.82 -18.49
C LYS A 167 9.58 -14.01 -17.73
N ASN A 168 9.17 -12.95 -17.04
CA ASN A 168 10.09 -12.08 -16.30
C ASN A 168 10.80 -12.79 -15.14
N ASN A 169 10.22 -13.89 -14.65
CA ASN A 169 10.74 -14.66 -13.51
C ASN A 169 10.97 -16.15 -13.90
N TYR A 170 11.20 -16.43 -15.17
CA TYR A 170 11.25 -17.79 -15.73
C TYR A 170 12.20 -18.73 -14.98
N ALA A 171 13.42 -18.28 -14.69
CA ALA A 171 14.41 -19.10 -13.98
C ALA A 171 13.92 -19.47 -12.56
N MET A 172 13.34 -18.52 -11.84
CA MET A 172 12.78 -18.73 -10.51
C MET A 172 11.63 -19.77 -10.55
N TRP A 173 10.71 -19.66 -11.50
CA TRP A 173 9.59 -20.60 -11.64
C TRP A 173 10.06 -22.01 -11.96
N ARG A 174 11.06 -22.13 -12.85
CA ARG A 174 11.67 -23.40 -13.18
C ARG A 174 12.31 -24.06 -11.98
N ASP A 175 13.08 -23.33 -11.21
CA ASP A 175 13.76 -23.86 -10.02
C ASP A 175 12.77 -24.32 -8.95
N GLN A 176 11.72 -23.54 -8.70
CA GLN A 176 10.64 -23.91 -7.76
C GLN A 176 9.86 -25.12 -8.24
N PHE A 177 9.58 -25.23 -9.55
CA PHE A 177 8.91 -26.41 -10.11
C PHE A 177 9.74 -27.67 -9.94
N LEU A 178 11.03 -27.64 -10.24
CA LEU A 178 11.94 -28.77 -10.08
C LEU A 178 12.09 -29.20 -8.62
N GLU A 179 12.18 -28.28 -7.70
CA GLU A 179 12.24 -28.60 -6.26
C GLU A 179 10.94 -29.25 -5.78
N ARG A 180 9.79 -28.79 -6.22
CA ARG A 180 8.49 -29.42 -5.88
C ARG A 180 8.36 -30.82 -6.49
N GLN A 181 8.85 -31.05 -7.71
CA GLN A 181 8.91 -32.40 -8.28
C GLN A 181 9.79 -33.33 -7.45
N ARG A 182 10.99 -32.88 -7.09
CA ARG A 182 11.90 -33.65 -6.24
C ARG A 182 11.26 -34.05 -4.90
N LEU A 183 10.54 -33.14 -4.26
CA LEU A 183 9.83 -33.41 -3.00
C LEU A 183 8.71 -34.44 -3.19
N ARG A 184 7.97 -34.39 -4.31
CA ARG A 184 6.96 -35.41 -4.64
C ARG A 184 7.57 -36.79 -4.84
N ASP A 185 8.66 -36.89 -5.61
CA ASP A 185 9.34 -38.15 -5.87
C ASP A 185 9.89 -38.76 -4.57
N MET A 186 10.43 -37.93 -3.67
CA MET A 186 10.89 -38.40 -2.35
C MET A 186 9.74 -38.91 -1.48
N ALA A 187 8.57 -38.27 -1.50
CA ALA A 187 7.41 -38.73 -0.74
C ALA A 187 6.87 -40.05 -1.27
N GLN A 188 6.82 -40.24 -2.61
CA GLN A 188 6.37 -41.49 -3.22
C GLN A 188 7.34 -42.68 -3.03
N SER A 189 8.62 -42.40 -2.80
CA SER A 189 9.63 -43.46 -2.55
C SER A 189 9.75 -43.86 -1.07
N ALA A 190 9.01 -43.19 -0.18
CA ALA A 190 8.99 -43.50 1.26
C ALA A 190 7.82 -44.39 1.69
N ASP A 191 6.87 -44.66 0.78
CA ASP A 191 5.73 -45.59 0.91
C ASP A 191 6.08 -46.94 0.22
#